data_9d007cfc8aea0bfe960f1c96740f70bd
#
_entry.id   9d007cfc8aea0bfe960f1c96740f70bd
#
_cell.length_a   1.000
_cell.length_b   1.000
_cell.length_c   1.000
_cell.angle_alpha   90.00
_cell.angle_beta   90.00
_cell.angle_gamma   90.00
#
_symmetry.space_group_name_H-M   'P 1'
#
loop_
_entity.id
_entity.type
_entity.pdbx_description
1 polymer ?
#
loop_
_entity_poly.entity_id
_entity_poly.type
_entity_poly.pdbx_seq_one_letter_code
_entity_poly.pdbx_strand_id
1 'polypeptide(L)'
;MVPVCRTLTADLETPVGAFLRAAWPERECFLLESVEGGEQVGRYTFIGLAPFKRIVARGRAITITEGRKVTRTEGDIFDVLRQALGGHKPARLPGLPPFTAGAVGFFSYDAVRQIERLPALAADELGVPDACLLFFDEVLAFDHVRKEIWLVVTADVTRTRPADAPAAAYDKAVERLDKLEKRLARPLPKLPAQHGEGKLRVKHRTRKRDFLAAVARTKEYIAAGDIFQAVLSQRFDVVPEADSFQVYRALRTVNPSPYMFFLRFAPEGPLGGLPNQPETSSKRSMGSETLELAGSSPELLVRVHRGKVEYRPIAGTRPRGANEKEDQALADEMLHDEKERA
;
A
#
# COMPACT_ATOMS: atom_id res chain seq x y z
N MET A 1 13.55 13.10 -14.35
CA MET A 1 12.34 13.62 -13.67
C MET A 1 12.78 14.53 -12.52
N VAL A 2 12.17 15.72 -12.38
CA VAL A 2 12.55 16.73 -11.38
C VAL A 2 11.37 16.99 -10.45
N PRO A 3 11.48 16.77 -9.13
CA PRO A 3 10.42 17.09 -8.19
C PRO A 3 10.32 18.62 -8.01
N VAL A 4 9.09 19.14 -8.16
CA VAL A 4 8.70 20.52 -7.85
C VAL A 4 7.83 20.43 -6.61
N CYS A 5 8.17 21.22 -5.58
CA CYS A 5 7.58 21.05 -4.26
C CYS A 5 7.06 22.38 -3.70
N ARG A 6 6.01 22.27 -2.89
CA ARG A 6 5.49 23.34 -2.04
C ARG A 6 5.30 22.77 -0.63
N THR A 7 5.66 23.55 0.38
CA THR A 7 5.52 23.15 1.79
C THR A 7 4.42 23.96 2.43
N LEU A 8 3.53 23.29 3.16
CA LEU A 8 2.46 23.90 3.96
C LEU A 8 2.65 23.49 5.42
N THR A 9 2.18 24.30 6.35
CA THR A 9 2.13 23.93 7.77
C THR A 9 1.04 22.89 8.01
N ALA A 10 1.32 21.87 8.83
CA ALA A 10 0.42 20.75 9.09
C ALA A 10 -0.17 20.76 10.53
N ASP A 11 -0.25 21.92 11.17
CA ASP A 11 -0.73 22.05 12.54
C ASP A 11 -2.23 21.82 12.70
N LEU A 12 -3.02 22.16 11.67
CA LEU A 12 -4.48 21.99 11.63
C LEU A 12 -4.94 20.85 10.70
N GLU A 13 -4.02 20.13 10.08
CA GLU A 13 -4.34 19.13 9.08
C GLU A 13 -3.91 17.73 9.50
N THR A 14 -4.75 16.74 9.21
CA THR A 14 -4.45 15.34 9.44
C THR A 14 -4.29 14.58 8.12
N PRO A 15 -3.45 13.53 8.08
CA PRO A 15 -3.34 12.70 6.86
C PRO A 15 -4.69 12.15 6.38
N VAL A 16 -5.56 11.72 7.29
CA VAL A 16 -6.91 11.25 6.96
C VAL A 16 -7.77 12.37 6.37
N GLY A 17 -7.70 13.58 6.95
CA GLY A 17 -8.42 14.75 6.42
C GLY A 17 -7.95 15.12 5.02
N ALA A 18 -6.64 15.20 4.81
CA ALA A 18 -6.02 15.47 3.51
C ALA A 18 -6.38 14.37 2.48
N PHE A 19 -6.34 13.10 2.87
CA PHE A 19 -6.71 11.98 2.00
C PHE A 19 -8.17 12.12 1.52
N LEU A 20 -9.09 12.40 2.44
CA LEU A 20 -10.52 12.55 2.11
C LEU A 20 -10.79 13.70 1.15
N ARG A 21 -10.04 14.82 1.27
CA ARG A 21 -10.22 15.98 0.38
C ARG A 21 -9.55 15.82 -0.97
N ALA A 22 -8.32 15.29 -1.00
CA ALA A 22 -7.50 15.28 -2.19
C ALA A 22 -7.55 13.96 -2.95
N ALA A 23 -7.45 12.81 -2.27
CA ALA A 23 -7.27 11.51 -2.88
C ALA A 23 -8.54 10.65 -2.91
N TRP A 24 -9.43 10.77 -1.93
CA TRP A 24 -10.66 9.97 -1.91
C TRP A 24 -11.54 10.11 -3.16
N PRO A 25 -11.65 11.30 -3.82
CA PRO A 25 -12.37 11.43 -5.07
C PRO A 25 -11.72 10.74 -6.26
N GLU A 26 -10.46 10.32 -6.16
CA GLU A 26 -9.75 9.65 -7.25
C GLU A 26 -10.16 8.18 -7.35
N ARG A 27 -10.14 7.65 -8.57
CA ARG A 27 -10.42 6.24 -8.83
C ARG A 27 -9.32 5.32 -8.31
N GLU A 28 -8.09 5.83 -8.30
CA GLU A 28 -6.89 5.10 -7.88
C GLU A 28 -6.05 6.02 -7.01
N CYS A 29 -5.74 5.57 -5.81
CA CYS A 29 -4.99 6.33 -4.82
C CYS A 29 -4.40 5.42 -3.76
N PHE A 30 -3.51 5.98 -2.94
CA PHE A 30 -3.01 5.30 -1.76
C PHE A 30 -2.87 6.24 -0.56
N LEU A 31 -2.90 5.64 0.62
CA LEU A 31 -2.47 6.21 1.88
C LEU A 31 -1.55 5.20 2.56
N LEU A 32 -0.31 5.61 2.86
CA LEU A 32 0.67 4.84 3.61
C LEU A 32 1.01 5.61 4.89
N GLU A 33 0.76 4.99 6.03
CA GLU A 33 0.98 5.61 7.34
C GLU A 33 1.83 4.70 8.24
N SER A 34 2.55 5.31 9.16
CA SER A 34 3.08 4.61 10.33
C SER A 34 2.40 5.18 11.56
N VAL A 35 1.68 4.34 12.31
CA VAL A 35 0.93 4.75 13.49
C VAL A 35 1.69 4.43 14.78
N GLU A 36 2.57 3.44 14.74
CA GLU A 36 3.47 3.05 15.84
C GLU A 36 4.92 3.08 15.40
N GLY A 37 5.86 3.23 16.34
CA GLY A 37 7.30 3.06 16.08
C GLY A 37 8.17 4.28 16.35
N GLY A 38 7.65 5.33 17.00
CA GLY A 38 8.41 6.52 17.38
C GLY A 38 8.88 7.36 16.17
N GLU A 39 9.74 8.36 16.42
CA GLU A 39 10.16 9.34 15.40
C GLU A 39 10.90 8.75 14.19
N GLN A 40 11.54 7.59 14.33
CA GLN A 40 12.32 6.98 13.25
C GLN A 40 11.45 6.18 12.25
N VAL A 41 10.37 5.56 12.70
CA VAL A 41 9.47 4.76 11.87
C VAL A 41 8.23 5.56 11.47
N GLY A 42 7.65 6.32 12.40
CA GLY A 42 6.41 7.10 12.22
C GLY A 42 6.58 8.49 11.62
N ARG A 43 7.76 8.84 11.07
CA ARG A 43 8.02 10.22 10.65
C ARG A 43 7.18 10.68 9.48
N TYR A 44 6.92 9.82 8.51
CA TYR A 44 6.23 10.22 7.28
C TYR A 44 4.93 9.48 7.06
N THR A 45 3.93 10.20 6.56
CA THR A 45 2.75 9.65 5.90
C THR A 45 2.74 10.07 4.45
N PHE A 46 2.46 9.15 3.54
CA PHE A 46 2.40 9.43 2.11
C PHE A 46 1.00 9.19 1.55
N ILE A 47 0.55 10.11 0.70
CA ILE A 47 -0.70 10.02 -0.04
C ILE A 47 -0.38 10.20 -1.52
N GLY A 48 -0.77 9.26 -2.36
CA GLY A 48 -0.65 9.37 -3.81
C GLY A 48 -2.02 9.44 -4.47
N LEU A 49 -2.10 10.22 -5.51
CA LEU A 49 -3.34 10.46 -6.26
C LEU A 49 -3.06 10.54 -7.76
N ALA A 50 -4.08 10.21 -8.56
CA ALA A 50 -4.04 10.32 -10.02
C ALA A 50 -2.79 9.66 -10.66
N PRO A 51 -2.63 8.33 -10.56
CA PRO A 51 -1.47 7.66 -11.15
C PRO A 51 -1.43 7.87 -12.67
N PHE A 52 -0.23 8.03 -13.22
CA PHE A 52 -0.05 8.21 -14.65
C PHE A 52 0.16 6.89 -15.42
N LYS A 53 0.50 5.80 -14.70
CA LYS A 53 0.71 4.46 -15.25
C LYS A 53 0.23 3.39 -14.27
N ARG A 54 -0.29 2.29 -14.81
CA ARG A 54 -0.64 1.08 -14.07
C ARG A 54 -0.06 -0.15 -14.76
N ILE A 55 0.45 -1.08 -13.97
CA ILE A 55 0.91 -2.39 -14.42
C ILE A 55 0.16 -3.45 -13.63
N VAL A 56 -0.52 -4.36 -14.33
CA VAL A 56 -1.25 -5.50 -13.75
C VAL A 56 -0.68 -6.79 -14.31
N ALA A 57 -0.40 -7.75 -13.44
CA ALA A 57 0.07 -9.08 -13.83
C ALA A 57 -0.90 -10.18 -13.35
N ARG A 58 -1.15 -11.16 -14.23
CA ARG A 58 -1.86 -12.42 -13.95
C ARG A 58 -1.03 -13.56 -14.54
N GLY A 59 -0.29 -14.28 -13.72
CA GLY A 59 0.77 -15.15 -14.17
C GLY A 59 1.77 -14.39 -15.04
N ARG A 60 2.01 -14.84 -16.25
CA ARG A 60 2.88 -14.18 -17.22
C ARG A 60 2.20 -13.13 -18.09
N ALA A 61 0.87 -13.05 -18.08
CA ALA A 61 0.13 -12.03 -18.81
C ALA A 61 0.20 -10.69 -18.08
N ILE A 62 0.72 -9.65 -18.74
CA ILE A 62 0.94 -8.32 -18.16
C ILE A 62 0.22 -7.29 -19.00
N THR A 63 -0.59 -6.46 -18.33
CA THR A 63 -1.25 -5.31 -18.91
C THR A 63 -0.63 -4.02 -18.37
N ILE A 64 -0.16 -3.16 -19.26
CA ILE A 64 0.41 -1.85 -18.96
C ILE A 64 -0.54 -0.79 -19.48
N THR A 65 -1.04 0.06 -18.62
CA THR A 65 -1.91 1.20 -18.97
C THR A 65 -1.20 2.51 -18.68
N GLU A 66 -1.10 3.39 -19.67
CA GLU A 66 -0.50 4.72 -19.53
C GLU A 66 -1.46 5.75 -20.20
N GLY A 67 -2.15 6.52 -19.37
CA GLY A 67 -3.27 7.34 -19.82
C GLY A 67 -4.36 6.49 -20.50
N ARG A 68 -4.59 6.72 -21.80
CA ARG A 68 -5.55 5.93 -22.62
C ARG A 68 -4.91 4.74 -23.35
N LYS A 69 -3.58 4.66 -23.36
CA LYS A 69 -2.88 3.59 -24.06
C LYS A 69 -2.83 2.33 -23.18
N VAL A 70 -3.30 1.22 -23.72
CA VAL A 70 -3.22 -0.09 -23.09
C VAL A 70 -2.33 -0.99 -23.94
N THR A 71 -1.28 -1.54 -23.33
CA THR A 71 -0.35 -2.47 -23.95
C THR A 71 -0.42 -3.80 -23.20
N ARG A 72 -0.50 -4.90 -23.92
CA ARG A 72 -0.46 -6.26 -23.35
C ARG A 72 0.82 -6.94 -23.79
N THR A 73 1.45 -7.63 -22.87
CA THR A 73 2.69 -8.37 -23.10
C THR A 73 2.71 -9.63 -22.21
N GLU A 74 3.62 -10.52 -22.49
CA GLU A 74 3.93 -11.67 -21.64
C GLU A 74 5.35 -11.57 -21.13
N GLY A 75 5.58 -11.96 -19.88
CA GLY A 75 6.91 -11.94 -19.32
C GLY A 75 6.96 -12.12 -17.82
N ASP A 76 8.11 -11.83 -17.25
CA ASP A 76 8.32 -11.74 -15.81
C ASP A 76 7.95 -10.32 -15.31
N ILE A 77 7.07 -10.25 -14.30
CA ILE A 77 6.63 -8.97 -13.76
C ILE A 77 7.78 -8.16 -13.16
N PHE A 78 8.77 -8.81 -12.57
CA PHE A 78 9.90 -8.14 -11.96
C PHE A 78 10.81 -7.49 -13.02
N ASP A 79 10.97 -8.14 -14.19
CA ASP A 79 11.72 -7.57 -15.32
C ASP A 79 10.98 -6.37 -15.93
N VAL A 80 9.66 -6.49 -16.14
CA VAL A 80 8.83 -5.39 -16.64
C VAL A 80 8.86 -4.20 -15.68
N LEU A 81 8.78 -4.47 -14.38
CA LEU A 81 8.85 -3.42 -13.36
C LEU A 81 10.24 -2.75 -13.31
N ARG A 82 11.32 -3.53 -13.41
CA ARG A 82 12.69 -3.02 -13.48
C ARG A 82 12.88 -2.06 -14.67
N GLN A 83 12.36 -2.43 -15.83
CA GLN A 83 12.39 -1.58 -17.02
C GLN A 83 11.55 -0.32 -16.83
N ALA A 84 10.32 -0.45 -16.30
CA ALA A 84 9.43 0.67 -16.04
C ALA A 84 10.02 1.67 -15.05
N LEU A 85 10.63 1.21 -13.97
CA LEU A 85 11.30 2.06 -12.96
C LEU A 85 12.62 2.64 -13.48
N GLY A 86 13.36 1.89 -14.31
CA GLY A 86 14.63 2.33 -14.90
C GLY A 86 14.51 3.58 -15.75
N GLY A 87 13.38 3.76 -16.43
CA GLY A 87 13.06 4.97 -17.23
C GLY A 87 12.62 6.19 -16.42
N HIS A 88 12.38 6.05 -15.10
CA HIS A 88 11.81 7.11 -14.25
C HIS A 88 12.69 7.33 -13.02
N LYS A 89 13.86 7.99 -13.23
CA LYS A 89 14.78 8.33 -12.12
C LYS A 89 14.55 9.76 -11.66
N PRO A 90 13.88 9.99 -10.48
CA PRO A 90 13.75 11.34 -9.95
C PRO A 90 15.09 11.89 -9.50
N ALA A 91 15.31 13.18 -9.71
CA ALA A 91 16.45 13.88 -9.17
C ALA A 91 16.40 13.85 -7.64
N ARG A 92 17.50 13.48 -7.01
CA ARG A 92 17.62 13.46 -5.55
C ARG A 92 18.06 14.83 -5.07
N LEU A 93 17.14 15.59 -4.51
CA LEU A 93 17.44 16.90 -3.91
C LEU A 93 17.55 16.76 -2.40
N PRO A 94 18.50 17.42 -1.73
CA PRO A 94 18.58 17.43 -0.27
C PRO A 94 17.32 17.99 0.37
N GLY A 95 16.94 17.42 1.52
CA GLY A 95 15.80 17.92 2.32
C GLY A 95 14.42 17.44 1.89
N LEU A 96 14.28 16.80 0.73
CA LEU A 96 13.00 16.23 0.31
C LEU A 96 12.61 14.98 1.10
N PRO A 97 11.30 14.71 1.20
CA PRO A 97 10.81 13.43 1.71
C PRO A 97 11.40 12.24 0.92
N PRO A 98 11.54 11.05 1.54
CA PRO A 98 12.19 9.90 0.91
C PRO A 98 11.41 9.33 -0.30
N PHE A 99 10.12 9.64 -0.43
CA PHE A 99 9.28 9.26 -1.57
C PHE A 99 8.66 10.50 -2.20
N THR A 100 9.05 10.80 -3.43
CA THR A 100 8.56 11.95 -4.23
C THR A 100 7.85 11.54 -5.50
N ALA A 101 8.13 10.35 -6.00
CA ALA A 101 7.49 9.70 -7.13
C ALA A 101 7.88 8.23 -7.14
N GLY A 102 7.09 7.39 -7.79
CA GLY A 102 7.40 5.97 -7.92
C GLY A 102 6.17 5.09 -8.05
N ALA A 103 6.38 3.79 -7.87
CA ALA A 103 5.32 2.80 -7.94
C ALA A 103 4.87 2.39 -6.54
N VAL A 104 3.57 2.34 -6.31
CA VAL A 104 2.94 1.80 -5.10
C VAL A 104 1.89 0.79 -5.52
N GLY A 105 1.82 -0.33 -4.81
CA GLY A 105 0.88 -1.39 -5.13
C GLY A 105 1.14 -2.64 -4.29
N PHE A 106 0.76 -3.79 -4.83
CA PHE A 106 0.95 -5.07 -4.15
C PHE A 106 1.44 -6.16 -5.09
N PHE A 107 2.08 -7.14 -4.50
CA PHE A 107 2.28 -8.48 -5.03
C PHE A 107 1.46 -9.44 -4.17
N SER A 108 0.67 -10.32 -4.81
CA SER A 108 -0.02 -11.39 -4.12
C SER A 108 0.98 -12.48 -3.71
N TYR A 109 0.54 -13.43 -2.88
CA TYR A 109 1.36 -14.59 -2.55
C TYR A 109 1.82 -15.34 -3.81
N ASP A 110 0.94 -15.49 -4.79
CA ASP A 110 1.22 -16.23 -6.03
C ASP A 110 2.25 -15.58 -6.97
N ALA A 111 2.65 -14.30 -6.71
CA ALA A 111 3.78 -13.69 -7.40
C ALA A 111 5.09 -14.47 -7.20
N VAL A 112 5.20 -15.25 -6.10
CA VAL A 112 6.34 -16.14 -5.83
C VAL A 112 6.54 -17.17 -6.94
N ARG A 113 5.50 -17.53 -7.73
CA ARG A 113 5.57 -18.46 -8.86
C ARG A 113 6.40 -17.95 -10.04
N GLN A 114 6.74 -16.66 -10.05
CA GLN A 114 7.72 -16.09 -10.98
C GLN A 114 9.17 -16.46 -10.58
N ILE A 115 9.40 -16.87 -9.35
CA ILE A 115 10.71 -17.14 -8.74
C ILE A 115 10.85 -18.63 -8.45
N GLU A 116 9.80 -19.24 -7.84
CA GLU A 116 9.82 -20.62 -7.35
C GLU A 116 8.80 -21.51 -8.06
N ARG A 117 9.14 -22.80 -8.22
CA ARG A 117 8.23 -23.81 -8.74
C ARG A 117 7.38 -24.39 -7.63
N LEU A 118 6.18 -23.89 -7.45
CA LEU A 118 5.23 -24.36 -6.44
C LEU A 118 4.03 -25.05 -7.07
N PRO A 119 3.46 -26.11 -6.41
CA PRO A 119 2.23 -26.75 -6.86
C PRO A 119 1.05 -25.78 -6.86
N ALA A 120 0.22 -25.78 -7.90
CA ALA A 120 -0.99 -24.97 -7.99
C ALA A 120 -2.19 -25.77 -7.44
N LEU A 121 -2.27 -25.91 -6.11
CA LEU A 121 -3.28 -26.73 -5.44
C LEU A 121 -4.54 -25.95 -5.03
N ALA A 122 -4.41 -24.64 -4.77
CA ALA A 122 -5.51 -23.79 -4.34
C ALA A 122 -6.30 -23.28 -5.54
N ALA A 123 -7.63 -23.28 -5.43
CA ALA A 123 -8.50 -22.64 -6.41
C ALA A 123 -8.46 -21.13 -6.24
N ASP A 124 -8.33 -20.39 -7.33
CA ASP A 124 -8.51 -18.94 -7.34
C ASP A 124 -10.00 -18.60 -7.35
N GLU A 125 -10.55 -18.30 -6.17
CA GLU A 125 -11.95 -17.90 -6.03
C GLU A 125 -12.15 -16.38 -6.14
N LEU A 126 -11.09 -15.60 -6.00
CA LEU A 126 -11.16 -14.13 -5.95
C LEU A 126 -10.81 -13.47 -7.28
N GLY A 127 -10.01 -14.11 -8.12
CA GLY A 127 -9.54 -13.55 -9.38
C GLY A 127 -8.75 -12.24 -9.20
N VAL A 128 -8.09 -12.06 -8.05
CA VAL A 128 -7.23 -10.90 -7.78
C VAL A 128 -5.95 -11.03 -8.61
N PRO A 129 -5.41 -9.94 -9.17
CA PRO A 129 -4.12 -9.99 -9.87
C PRO A 129 -2.98 -10.50 -8.99
N ASP A 130 -1.96 -11.12 -9.61
CA ASP A 130 -0.73 -11.49 -8.90
C ASP A 130 0.11 -10.27 -8.53
N ALA A 131 -0.01 -9.20 -9.32
CA ALA A 131 0.54 -7.90 -8.97
C ALA A 131 -0.30 -6.77 -9.58
N CYS A 132 -0.43 -5.68 -8.85
CA CYS A 132 -0.98 -4.42 -9.36
C CYS A 132 -0.17 -3.26 -8.82
N LEU A 133 0.45 -2.47 -9.71
CA LEU A 133 1.37 -1.39 -9.38
C LEU A 133 0.92 -0.11 -10.09
N LEU A 134 0.71 0.93 -9.31
CA LEU A 134 0.34 2.27 -9.76
C LEU A 134 1.54 3.19 -9.66
N PHE A 135 1.83 3.95 -10.71
CA PHE A 135 2.94 4.88 -10.76
C PHE A 135 2.43 6.30 -10.53
N PHE A 136 2.97 6.95 -9.52
CA PHE A 136 2.57 8.27 -9.08
C PHE A 136 3.69 9.29 -9.29
N ASP A 137 3.30 10.47 -9.73
CA ASP A 137 4.13 11.68 -9.83
C ASP A 137 3.49 12.87 -9.08
N GLU A 138 2.34 12.64 -8.44
CA GLU A 138 1.70 13.54 -7.48
C GLU A 138 1.62 12.86 -6.12
N VAL A 139 2.29 13.44 -5.12
CA VAL A 139 2.39 12.89 -3.76
C VAL A 139 2.24 14.00 -2.73
N LEU A 140 1.45 13.74 -1.70
CA LEU A 140 1.49 14.49 -0.44
C LEU A 140 2.34 13.72 0.55
N ALA A 141 3.29 14.36 1.19
CA ALA A 141 4.09 13.78 2.25
C ALA A 141 3.97 14.61 3.53
N PHE A 142 3.41 14.03 4.57
CA PHE A 142 3.39 14.61 5.90
C PHE A 142 4.70 14.31 6.60
N ASP A 143 5.42 15.32 7.05
CA ASP A 143 6.55 15.19 7.98
C ASP A 143 6.03 15.50 9.40
N HIS A 144 5.76 14.45 10.17
CA HIS A 144 5.20 14.56 11.52
C HIS A 144 6.15 15.22 12.53
N VAL A 145 7.46 15.15 12.27
CA VAL A 145 8.49 15.78 13.10
C VAL A 145 8.54 17.28 12.86
N ARG A 146 8.51 17.69 11.58
CA ARG A 146 8.56 19.11 11.21
C ARG A 146 7.20 19.80 11.24
N LYS A 147 6.10 19.02 11.34
CA LYS A 147 4.72 19.52 11.21
C LYS A 147 4.48 20.21 9.88
N GLU A 148 4.94 19.59 8.82
CA GLU A 148 4.85 20.09 7.44
C GLU A 148 4.14 19.10 6.53
N ILE A 149 3.45 19.63 5.53
CA ILE A 149 2.93 18.88 4.38
C ILE A 149 3.74 19.30 3.17
N TRP A 150 4.38 18.36 2.53
CA TRP A 150 5.03 18.53 1.24
C TRP A 150 4.07 18.15 0.13
N LEU A 151 3.70 19.11 -0.72
CA LEU A 151 3.04 18.86 -1.98
C LEU A 151 4.13 18.65 -3.01
N VAL A 152 4.16 17.47 -3.63
CA VAL A 152 5.21 17.10 -4.58
C VAL A 152 4.57 16.74 -5.91
N VAL A 153 5.00 17.41 -6.98
CA VAL A 153 4.69 17.06 -8.37
C VAL A 153 6.00 16.85 -9.10
N THR A 154 6.18 15.67 -9.68
CA THR A 154 7.42 15.35 -10.38
C THR A 154 7.27 15.63 -11.88
N ALA A 155 8.00 16.64 -12.36
CA ALA A 155 8.02 17.04 -13.76
C ALA A 155 8.90 16.10 -14.59
N ASP A 156 8.40 15.60 -15.72
CA ASP A 156 9.16 14.84 -16.69
C ASP A 156 9.80 15.78 -17.73
N VAL A 157 11.05 16.14 -17.49
CA VAL A 157 11.83 17.00 -18.40
C VAL A 157 12.44 16.24 -19.57
N THR A 158 12.31 14.91 -19.63
CA THR A 158 12.92 14.08 -20.68
C THR A 158 12.03 13.96 -21.92
N ARG A 159 10.71 14.16 -21.76
CA ARG A 159 9.70 14.00 -22.82
C ARG A 159 9.47 15.29 -23.63
N THR A 160 10.11 16.38 -23.27
CA THR A 160 9.89 17.67 -23.88
C THR A 160 10.99 18.01 -24.90
N ARG A 161 10.60 18.44 -26.10
CA ARG A 161 11.45 19.10 -27.12
C ARG A 161 10.90 20.53 -27.30
N PRO A 162 11.66 21.50 -27.55
CA PRO A 162 13.04 21.91 -27.66
C PRO A 162 13.57 22.65 -26.42
N ALA A 163 14.57 23.57 -26.50
CA ALA A 163 15.30 24.20 -25.39
C ALA A 163 14.45 24.82 -24.26
N ASP A 164 13.20 25.26 -24.55
CA ASP A 164 12.26 25.83 -23.56
C ASP A 164 11.46 24.78 -22.77
N ALA A 165 11.69 23.55 -23.04
CA ALA A 165 10.96 22.42 -22.49
C ALA A 165 11.05 22.25 -20.96
N PRO A 166 12.20 22.50 -20.29
CA PRO A 166 12.27 22.44 -18.83
C PRO A 166 11.40 23.48 -18.15
N ALA A 167 11.32 24.71 -18.68
CA ALA A 167 10.48 25.77 -18.15
C ALA A 167 8.99 25.42 -18.28
N ALA A 168 8.56 24.96 -19.45
CA ALA A 168 7.17 24.52 -19.66
C ALA A 168 6.78 23.31 -18.81
N ALA A 169 7.71 22.39 -18.53
CA ALA A 169 7.46 21.27 -17.62
C ALA A 169 7.36 21.73 -16.16
N TYR A 170 8.14 22.73 -15.78
CA TYR A 170 8.07 23.36 -14.48
C TYR A 170 6.72 24.08 -14.28
N ASP A 171 6.32 24.91 -15.24
CA ASP A 171 5.06 25.67 -15.19
C ASP A 171 3.85 24.72 -15.04
N LYS A 172 3.82 23.63 -15.81
CA LYS A 172 2.80 22.58 -15.66
C LYS A 172 2.81 21.93 -14.29
N ALA A 173 3.99 21.71 -13.70
CA ALA A 173 4.08 21.16 -12.36
C ALA A 173 3.57 22.15 -11.32
N VAL A 174 3.84 23.43 -11.46
CA VAL A 174 3.30 24.49 -10.60
C VAL A 174 1.77 24.57 -10.69
N GLU A 175 1.19 24.52 -11.90
CA GLU A 175 -0.26 24.46 -12.08
C GLU A 175 -0.91 23.25 -11.38
N ARG A 176 -0.22 22.09 -11.40
CA ARG A 176 -0.67 20.88 -10.70
C ARG A 176 -0.57 21.06 -9.17
N LEU A 177 0.50 21.69 -8.68
CA LEU A 177 0.63 22.04 -7.25
C LEU A 177 -0.51 22.97 -6.80
N ASP A 178 -0.86 24.00 -7.58
CA ASP A 178 -1.97 24.90 -7.28
C ASP A 178 -3.31 24.16 -7.21
N LYS A 179 -3.53 23.21 -8.09
CA LYS A 179 -4.73 22.35 -8.07
C LYS A 179 -4.74 21.45 -6.83
N LEU A 180 -3.60 20.91 -6.44
CA LEU A 180 -3.45 20.05 -5.27
C LEU A 180 -3.71 20.82 -3.98
N GLU A 181 -3.16 22.03 -3.84
CA GLU A 181 -3.42 22.92 -2.72
C GLU A 181 -4.90 23.32 -2.63
N LYS A 182 -5.53 23.67 -3.76
CA LYS A 182 -6.98 23.94 -3.81
C LYS A 182 -7.82 22.74 -3.39
N ARG A 183 -7.38 21.49 -3.65
CA ARG A 183 -8.07 20.29 -3.18
C ARG A 183 -8.00 20.17 -1.66
N LEU A 184 -6.84 20.46 -1.06
CA LEU A 184 -6.68 20.44 0.40
C LEU A 184 -7.53 21.51 1.11
N ALA A 185 -7.75 22.65 0.47
CA ALA A 185 -8.60 23.73 1.00
C ALA A 185 -10.11 23.43 0.95
N ARG A 186 -10.55 22.33 0.32
CA ARG A 186 -11.96 21.95 0.27
C ARG A 186 -12.49 21.56 1.66
N PRO A 187 -13.78 21.74 1.93
CA PRO A 187 -14.39 21.19 3.13
C PRO A 187 -14.28 19.65 3.14
N LEU A 188 -14.23 19.05 4.33
CA LEU A 188 -14.31 17.59 4.45
C LEU A 188 -15.63 17.09 3.86
N PRO A 189 -15.61 15.98 3.09
CA PRO A 189 -16.84 15.37 2.62
C PRO A 189 -17.69 14.91 3.81
N LYS A 190 -19.01 14.96 3.65
CA LYS A 190 -19.91 14.35 4.63
C LYS A 190 -19.68 12.84 4.63
N LEU A 191 -19.14 12.33 5.71
CA LEU A 191 -19.01 10.89 5.89
C LEU A 191 -20.36 10.31 6.33
N PRO A 192 -20.74 9.11 5.87
CA PRO A 192 -21.91 8.41 6.40
C PRO A 192 -21.83 8.28 7.93
N ALA A 193 -22.96 8.32 8.60
CA ALA A 193 -23.01 8.11 10.04
C ALA A 193 -22.44 6.73 10.40
N GLN A 194 -21.59 6.68 11.42
CA GLN A 194 -20.97 5.43 11.89
C GLN A 194 -21.97 4.66 12.81
N HIS A 195 -23.10 4.23 12.27
CA HIS A 195 -24.08 3.49 13.02
C HIS A 195 -24.34 2.14 12.32
N GLY A 196 -23.71 1.12 12.83
CA GLY A 196 -23.99 -0.26 12.52
C GLY A 196 -24.33 -0.98 13.81
N GLU A 197 -25.60 -1.10 14.15
CA GLU A 197 -26.07 -2.01 15.20
C GLU A 197 -26.30 -3.42 14.65
N GLY A 198 -26.00 -3.64 13.38
CA GLY A 198 -26.21 -4.88 12.67
C GLY A 198 -25.24 -5.99 13.09
N LYS A 199 -25.73 -7.21 13.20
CA LYS A 199 -24.87 -8.39 13.36
C LYS A 199 -24.17 -8.69 12.03
N LEU A 200 -22.85 -8.50 11.98
CA LEU A 200 -22.05 -8.90 10.83
C LEU A 200 -22.23 -10.39 10.53
N ARG A 201 -22.62 -10.70 9.30
CA ARG A 201 -22.63 -12.09 8.82
C ARG A 201 -21.24 -12.45 8.34
N VAL A 202 -20.55 -13.28 9.12
CA VAL A 202 -19.21 -13.75 8.81
C VAL A 202 -19.30 -15.14 8.21
N LYS A 203 -18.76 -15.31 6.99
CA LYS A 203 -18.61 -16.61 6.36
C LYS A 203 -17.17 -17.09 6.51
N HIS A 204 -16.99 -18.13 7.30
CA HIS A 204 -15.71 -18.81 7.45
C HIS A 204 -15.44 -19.67 6.19
N ARG A 205 -14.31 -19.47 5.50
CA ARG A 205 -13.94 -20.28 4.33
C ARG A 205 -13.24 -21.57 4.71
N THR A 206 -12.59 -21.61 5.87
CA THR A 206 -11.98 -22.81 6.44
C THR A 206 -12.76 -23.23 7.68
N ARG A 207 -13.16 -24.48 7.77
CA ARG A 207 -13.84 -25.00 8.98
C ARG A 207 -12.82 -25.06 10.13
N LYS A 208 -13.25 -24.74 11.34
CA LYS A 208 -12.39 -24.78 12.54
C LYS A 208 -11.64 -26.09 12.68
N ARG A 209 -12.32 -27.22 12.46
CA ARG A 209 -11.70 -28.57 12.51
C ARG A 209 -10.53 -28.69 11.55
N ASP A 210 -10.71 -28.24 10.31
CA ASP A 210 -9.70 -28.38 9.26
C ASP A 210 -8.49 -27.47 9.53
N PHE A 211 -8.72 -26.25 10.07
CA PHE A 211 -7.67 -25.36 10.50
C PHE A 211 -6.84 -25.95 11.66
N LEU A 212 -7.52 -26.51 12.67
CA LEU A 212 -6.83 -27.16 13.81
C LEU A 212 -6.01 -28.38 13.36
N ALA A 213 -6.53 -29.16 12.41
CA ALA A 213 -5.79 -30.30 11.83
C ALA A 213 -4.54 -29.81 11.08
N ALA A 214 -4.65 -28.71 10.31
CA ALA A 214 -3.50 -28.11 9.63
C ALA A 214 -2.43 -27.63 10.64
N VAL A 215 -2.84 -27.00 11.75
CA VAL A 215 -1.92 -26.60 12.84
C VAL A 215 -1.19 -27.83 13.42
N ALA A 216 -1.93 -28.90 13.74
CA ALA A 216 -1.33 -30.13 14.28
C ALA A 216 -0.30 -30.71 13.30
N ARG A 217 -0.66 -30.81 12.02
CA ARG A 217 0.25 -31.32 10.97
C ARG A 217 1.49 -30.44 10.78
N THR A 218 1.34 -29.12 10.85
CA THR A 218 2.47 -28.17 10.78
C THR A 218 3.44 -28.39 11.93
N LYS A 219 2.93 -28.62 13.15
CA LYS A 219 3.77 -28.95 14.31
C LYS A 219 4.54 -30.25 14.13
N GLU A 220 3.96 -31.25 13.45
CA GLU A 220 4.69 -32.49 13.10
C GLU A 220 5.84 -32.20 12.13
N TYR A 221 5.67 -31.38 11.10
CA TYR A 221 6.73 -30.96 10.18
C TYR A 221 7.85 -30.20 10.90
N ILE A 222 7.52 -29.33 11.87
CA ILE A 222 8.53 -28.66 12.69
C ILE A 222 9.30 -29.66 13.54
N ALA A 223 8.61 -30.63 14.17
CA ALA A 223 9.26 -31.65 14.99
C ALA A 223 10.13 -32.60 14.14
N ALA A 224 9.77 -32.87 12.90
CA ALA A 224 10.55 -33.65 11.95
C ALA A 224 11.77 -32.91 11.39
N GLY A 225 11.85 -31.58 11.57
CA GLY A 225 12.93 -30.76 11.02
C GLY A 225 12.73 -30.35 9.55
N ASP A 226 11.54 -30.60 8.97
CA ASP A 226 11.22 -30.21 7.60
C ASP A 226 11.11 -28.70 7.44
N ILE A 227 10.63 -28.00 8.47
CA ILE A 227 10.50 -26.53 8.55
C ILE A 227 10.76 -26.09 10.00
N PHE A 228 11.11 -24.82 10.20
CA PHE A 228 11.26 -24.24 11.53
C PHE A 228 10.09 -23.33 11.92
N GLN A 229 9.37 -22.79 10.94
CA GLN A 229 8.24 -21.90 11.12
C GLN A 229 7.26 -22.03 9.95
N ALA A 230 5.96 -21.86 10.23
CA ALA A 230 4.94 -21.66 9.20
C ALA A 230 3.85 -20.71 9.72
N VAL A 231 3.32 -19.88 8.81
CA VAL A 231 2.18 -19.03 9.07
C VAL A 231 0.97 -19.59 8.35
N LEU A 232 -0.01 -20.10 9.11
CA LEU A 232 -1.27 -20.59 8.59
C LEU A 232 -2.28 -19.45 8.53
N SER A 233 -2.91 -19.27 7.38
CA SER A 233 -3.93 -18.25 7.18
C SER A 233 -5.32 -18.86 7.02
N GLN A 234 -6.34 -18.06 7.31
CA GLN A 234 -7.72 -18.37 6.99
C GLN A 234 -8.44 -17.11 6.47
N ARG A 235 -9.43 -17.33 5.63
CA ARG A 235 -10.25 -16.26 5.05
C ARG A 235 -11.64 -16.22 5.67
N PHE A 236 -12.06 -15.00 5.97
CA PHE A 236 -13.42 -14.67 6.35
C PHE A 236 -14.03 -13.74 5.29
N ASP A 237 -15.21 -14.08 4.80
CA ASP A 237 -15.95 -13.17 3.93
C ASP A 237 -17.02 -12.45 4.78
N VAL A 238 -17.05 -11.14 4.63
CA VAL A 238 -17.94 -10.25 5.38
C VAL A 238 -18.54 -9.24 4.41
N VAL A 239 -19.82 -8.93 4.58
CA VAL A 239 -20.43 -7.80 3.88
C VAL A 239 -20.54 -6.66 4.90
N PRO A 240 -19.63 -5.67 4.86
CA PRO A 240 -19.67 -4.55 5.79
C PRO A 240 -20.79 -3.58 5.41
N GLU A 241 -21.37 -2.90 6.40
CA GLU A 241 -22.32 -1.80 6.20
C GLU A 241 -21.59 -0.46 5.95
N ALA A 242 -20.32 -0.37 6.34
CA ALA A 242 -19.45 0.77 6.15
C ALA A 242 -18.61 0.65 4.87
N ASP A 243 -18.20 1.77 4.29
CA ASP A 243 -17.22 1.76 3.22
C ASP A 243 -15.83 1.30 3.72
N SER A 244 -14.98 0.84 2.80
CA SER A 244 -13.66 0.29 3.10
C SER A 244 -12.75 1.27 3.82
N PHE A 245 -12.86 2.57 3.54
CA PHE A 245 -12.04 3.58 4.21
C PHE A 245 -12.48 3.81 5.66
N GLN A 246 -13.76 3.69 5.96
CA GLN A 246 -14.24 3.69 7.34
C GLN A 246 -13.72 2.46 8.11
N VAL A 247 -13.70 1.29 7.45
CA VAL A 247 -13.08 0.07 8.01
C VAL A 247 -11.59 0.32 8.29
N TYR A 248 -10.85 0.93 7.34
CA TYR A 248 -9.46 1.31 7.54
C TYR A 248 -9.28 2.26 8.74
N ARG A 249 -10.12 3.28 8.86
CA ARG A 249 -10.08 4.22 9.99
C ARG A 249 -10.31 3.54 11.34
N ALA A 250 -11.24 2.59 11.39
CA ALA A 250 -11.45 1.78 12.60
C ALA A 250 -10.23 0.89 12.90
N LEU A 251 -9.64 0.27 11.86
CA LEU A 251 -8.46 -0.57 11.98
C LEU A 251 -7.27 0.19 12.60
N ARG A 252 -7.06 1.46 12.21
CA ARG A 252 -6.03 2.33 12.80
C ARG A 252 -6.14 2.50 14.32
N THR A 253 -7.34 2.42 14.85
CA THR A 253 -7.62 2.58 16.28
C THR A 253 -7.56 1.24 17.03
N VAL A 254 -8.07 0.19 16.40
CA VAL A 254 -8.18 -1.13 17.04
C VAL A 254 -6.85 -1.90 17.00
N ASN A 255 -6.12 -1.76 15.91
CA ASN A 255 -4.84 -2.46 15.68
C ASN A 255 -3.84 -1.54 14.98
N PRO A 256 -3.33 -0.49 15.65
CA PRO A 256 -2.30 0.37 15.10
C PRO A 256 -1.03 -0.46 14.79
N SER A 257 -0.32 -0.10 13.74
CA SER A 257 0.88 -0.82 13.31
C SER A 257 1.87 0.12 12.61
N PRO A 258 3.16 -0.25 12.57
CA PRO A 258 4.19 0.52 11.88
C PRO A 258 3.96 0.71 10.38
N TYR A 259 3.23 -0.21 9.74
CA TYR A 259 2.97 -0.19 8.30
C TYR A 259 1.47 -0.32 8.02
N MET A 260 0.75 0.79 8.20
CA MET A 260 -0.66 0.90 7.84
C MET A 260 -0.79 1.32 6.39
N PHE A 261 -1.71 0.73 5.65
CA PHE A 261 -1.95 1.11 4.27
C PHE A 261 -3.42 1.04 3.88
N PHE A 262 -3.81 1.95 2.98
CA PHE A 262 -5.03 1.89 2.20
C PHE A 262 -4.68 2.11 0.74
N LEU A 263 -5.05 1.17 -0.12
CA LEU A 263 -4.79 1.22 -1.56
C LEU A 263 -6.11 1.02 -2.30
N ARG A 264 -6.34 1.83 -3.33
CA ARG A 264 -7.50 1.70 -4.22
C ARG A 264 -7.05 1.53 -5.65
N PHE A 265 -7.57 0.50 -6.31
CA PHE A 265 -7.31 0.16 -7.70
C PHE A 265 -8.63 0.13 -8.45
N ALA A 266 -8.73 0.91 -9.52
CA ALA A 266 -9.89 0.88 -10.41
C ALA A 266 -9.94 -0.45 -11.20
N PRO A 267 -11.11 -0.84 -11.72
CA PRO A 267 -11.21 -1.91 -12.70
C PRO A 267 -10.25 -1.71 -13.87
N GLU A 268 -9.84 -2.79 -14.52
CA GLU A 268 -8.96 -2.72 -15.68
C GLU A 268 -9.60 -1.88 -16.79
N GLY A 269 -8.82 -0.95 -17.36
CA GLY A 269 -9.28 0.01 -18.38
C GLY A 269 -8.36 1.23 -18.43
N PRO A 270 -8.68 2.26 -19.21
CA PRO A 270 -7.93 3.50 -19.28
C PRO A 270 -7.79 4.18 -17.91
N LEU A 271 -6.65 4.84 -17.68
CA LEU A 271 -6.43 5.67 -16.50
C LEU A 271 -7.18 7.02 -16.66
N GLY A 272 -7.64 7.55 -15.54
CA GLY A 272 -8.37 8.81 -15.48
C GLY A 272 -9.85 8.66 -15.85
N GLY A 273 -10.65 9.58 -15.41
CA GLY A 273 -12.10 9.64 -15.53
C GLY A 273 -12.75 9.82 -14.17
N LEU A 274 -13.93 10.41 -14.16
CA LEU A 274 -14.74 10.56 -12.94
C LEU A 274 -15.12 9.17 -12.40
N PRO A 275 -15.25 8.99 -11.07
CA PRO A 275 -15.77 7.78 -10.49
C PRO A 275 -17.15 7.49 -11.12
N ASN A 276 -17.35 6.24 -11.50
CA ASN A 276 -18.55 5.81 -12.21
C ASN A 276 -19.83 6.21 -11.48
N GLN A 277 -20.81 6.65 -12.27
CA GLN A 277 -22.21 6.53 -11.89
C GLN A 277 -22.52 5.05 -11.59
N PRO A 278 -23.40 4.74 -10.63
CA PRO A 278 -23.73 3.38 -10.27
C PRO A 278 -24.27 2.63 -11.50
N GLU A 279 -23.54 1.65 -11.99
CA GLU A 279 -24.04 0.73 -12.99
C GLU A 279 -25.14 -0.13 -12.36
N THR A 280 -26.37 0.10 -12.79
CA THR A 280 -27.52 -0.73 -12.49
C THR A 280 -27.46 -1.98 -13.38
N SER A 281 -26.64 -2.96 -13.07
CA SER A 281 -26.73 -4.27 -13.71
C SER A 281 -26.38 -5.43 -12.79
N SER A 282 -27.26 -6.39 -12.77
CA SER A 282 -27.35 -7.54 -11.88
C SER A 282 -26.46 -8.74 -12.22
N LYS A 283 -25.31 -8.56 -12.90
CA LYS A 283 -24.32 -9.62 -13.11
C LYS A 283 -22.91 -9.00 -13.10
N ARG A 284 -22.31 -8.93 -11.90
CA ARG A 284 -20.95 -8.44 -11.73
C ARG A 284 -19.96 -9.59 -11.82
N SER A 285 -19.09 -9.59 -12.82
CA SER A 285 -17.86 -10.38 -12.80
C SER A 285 -16.83 -9.64 -11.93
N MET A 286 -16.03 -10.36 -11.14
CA MET A 286 -15.05 -9.76 -10.21
C MET A 286 -13.97 -8.89 -10.87
N GLY A 287 -13.87 -8.85 -12.21
CA GLY A 287 -12.97 -7.93 -12.95
C GLY A 287 -13.55 -6.54 -13.23
N SER A 288 -14.81 -6.27 -12.88
CA SER A 288 -15.50 -4.99 -13.12
C SER A 288 -15.56 -4.06 -11.90
N GLU A 289 -15.07 -4.48 -10.75
CA GLU A 289 -15.18 -3.75 -9.49
C GLU A 289 -13.84 -3.12 -9.06
N THR A 290 -13.95 -2.03 -8.29
CA THR A 290 -12.80 -1.42 -7.61
C THR A 290 -12.28 -2.39 -6.56
N LEU A 291 -10.96 -2.66 -6.59
CA LEU A 291 -10.26 -3.40 -5.55
C LEU A 291 -9.71 -2.43 -4.53
N GLU A 292 -10.04 -2.62 -3.26
CA GLU A 292 -9.50 -1.83 -2.17
C GLU A 292 -8.82 -2.73 -1.15
N LEU A 293 -7.61 -2.36 -0.76
CA LEU A 293 -6.82 -3.06 0.25
C LEU A 293 -6.62 -2.15 1.46
N ALA A 294 -7.05 -2.61 2.62
CA ALA A 294 -6.79 -1.96 3.90
C ALA A 294 -5.99 -2.92 4.78
N GLY A 295 -4.86 -2.47 5.30
CA GLY A 295 -3.99 -3.35 6.06
C GLY A 295 -3.31 -2.67 7.24
N SER A 296 -2.99 -3.51 8.22
CA SER A 296 -2.23 -3.19 9.41
C SER A 296 -1.13 -4.23 9.52
N SER A 297 0.10 -3.89 9.06
CA SER A 297 1.23 -4.81 9.03
C SER A 297 2.24 -4.46 10.13
N PRO A 298 2.61 -5.42 10.97
CA PRO A 298 3.59 -5.20 12.03
C PRO A 298 5.04 -5.28 11.53
N GLU A 299 5.27 -5.88 10.36
CA GLU A 299 6.59 -6.34 9.95
C GLU A 299 7.05 -5.75 8.62
N LEU A 300 8.33 -5.37 8.58
CA LEU A 300 9.02 -4.95 7.37
C LEU A 300 9.51 -6.18 6.62
N LEU A 301 9.00 -6.41 5.40
CA LEU A 301 9.51 -7.48 4.55
C LEU A 301 10.97 -7.19 4.14
N VAL A 302 11.18 -6.08 3.45
CA VAL A 302 12.51 -5.61 3.06
C VAL A 302 12.47 -4.13 2.73
N ARG A 303 13.52 -3.40 3.09
CA ARG A 303 13.74 -2.01 2.69
C ARG A 303 15.12 -1.87 2.05
N VAL A 304 15.17 -1.19 0.92
CA VAL A 304 16.44 -0.83 0.29
C VAL A 304 16.54 0.69 0.26
N HIS A 305 17.55 1.25 0.94
CA HIS A 305 17.80 2.68 0.97
C HIS A 305 19.28 2.97 0.78
N ARG A 306 19.63 3.80 -0.24
CA ARG A 306 21.02 4.18 -0.56
C ARG A 306 21.98 2.98 -0.71
N GLY A 307 21.49 1.89 -1.32
CA GLY A 307 22.27 0.66 -1.51
C GLY A 307 22.38 -0.24 -0.27
N LYS A 308 21.82 0.16 0.87
CA LYS A 308 21.71 -0.70 2.05
C LYS A 308 20.38 -1.43 2.03
N VAL A 309 20.44 -2.75 2.21
CA VAL A 309 19.27 -3.61 2.38
C VAL A 309 19.03 -3.75 3.89
N GLU A 310 17.81 -3.50 4.31
CA GLU A 310 17.35 -3.69 5.69
C GLU A 310 16.25 -4.74 5.70
N TYR A 311 16.39 -5.71 6.56
CA TYR A 311 15.42 -6.74 6.86
C TYR A 311 15.27 -6.81 8.38
N ARG A 312 14.05 -6.98 8.88
CA ARG A 312 13.75 -7.04 10.31
C ARG A 312 12.94 -8.30 10.59
N PRO A 313 13.57 -9.46 10.71
CA PRO A 313 12.87 -10.70 11.01
C PRO A 313 12.34 -10.65 12.45
N ILE A 314 11.14 -11.19 12.66
CA ILE A 314 10.58 -11.44 13.98
C ILE A 314 10.74 -12.95 14.22
N ALA A 315 11.68 -13.32 15.10
CA ALA A 315 12.03 -14.72 15.34
C ALA A 315 11.47 -15.24 16.68
N GLY A 316 11.44 -14.41 17.73
CA GLY A 316 11.00 -14.78 19.06
C GLY A 316 9.83 -13.95 19.57
N THR A 317 9.13 -14.50 20.56
CA THR A 317 8.01 -13.85 21.21
C THR A 317 8.06 -14.10 22.70
N ARG A 318 7.78 -13.09 23.50
CA ARG A 318 7.56 -13.17 24.95
C ARG A 318 6.19 -12.58 25.28
N PRO A 319 5.51 -13.03 26.34
CA PRO A 319 4.31 -12.37 26.82
C PRO A 319 4.66 -10.93 27.24
N ARG A 320 3.67 -10.06 27.24
CA ARG A 320 3.84 -8.70 27.78
C ARG A 320 3.89 -8.77 29.30
N GLY A 321 4.77 -7.96 29.90
CA GLY A 321 4.84 -7.80 31.34
C GLY A 321 3.59 -7.15 31.92
N ALA A 322 3.25 -7.46 33.18
CA ALA A 322 2.14 -6.82 33.88
C ALA A 322 2.42 -5.33 34.20
N ASN A 323 3.67 -4.91 34.12
CA ASN A 323 4.14 -3.53 34.32
C ASN A 323 5.41 -3.30 33.48
N GLU A 324 5.82 -2.03 33.35
CA GLU A 324 6.96 -1.62 32.51
C GLU A 324 8.28 -2.33 32.91
N LYS A 325 8.52 -2.52 34.21
CA LYS A 325 9.74 -3.18 34.70
C LYS A 325 9.80 -4.65 34.30
N GLU A 326 8.68 -5.36 34.41
CA GLU A 326 8.56 -6.76 34.01
C GLU A 326 8.64 -6.89 32.48
N ASP A 327 8.01 -5.98 31.74
CA ASP A 327 8.06 -5.94 30.28
C ASP A 327 9.49 -5.74 29.77
N GLN A 328 10.25 -4.84 30.41
CA GLN A 328 11.66 -4.62 30.08
C GLN A 328 12.51 -5.85 30.41
N ALA A 329 12.26 -6.52 31.52
CA ALA A 329 12.99 -7.75 31.88
C ALA A 329 12.76 -8.89 30.87
N LEU A 330 11.52 -9.04 30.39
CA LEU A 330 11.18 -10.02 29.34
C LEU A 330 11.82 -9.67 27.99
N ALA A 331 11.91 -8.37 27.67
CA ALA A 331 12.60 -7.89 26.46
C ALA A 331 14.12 -8.18 26.55
N ASP A 332 14.73 -7.91 27.70
CA ASP A 332 16.16 -8.19 27.94
C ASP A 332 16.45 -9.70 27.91
N GLU A 333 15.58 -10.53 28.48
CA GLU A 333 15.67 -12.00 28.40
C GLU A 333 15.68 -12.46 26.93
N MET A 334 14.75 -11.93 26.11
CA MET A 334 14.66 -12.30 24.69
C MET A 334 15.94 -11.89 23.93
N LEU A 335 16.51 -10.71 24.22
CA LEU A 335 17.75 -10.24 23.59
C LEU A 335 18.98 -11.08 23.97
N HIS A 336 18.97 -11.77 25.10
CA HIS A 336 20.06 -12.61 25.57
C HIS A 336 19.83 -14.11 25.29
N ASP A 337 18.68 -14.49 24.79
CA ASP A 337 18.36 -15.88 24.42
C ASP A 337 19.26 -16.34 23.25
N GLU A 338 20.03 -17.38 23.43
CA GLU A 338 20.98 -17.89 22.44
C GLU A 338 20.27 -18.34 21.15
N LYS A 339 19.09 -18.96 21.27
CA LYS A 339 18.29 -19.43 20.15
C LYS A 339 17.77 -18.26 19.31
N GLU A 340 17.37 -17.16 19.96
CA GLU A 340 16.86 -15.97 19.26
C GLU A 340 17.99 -15.16 18.59
N ARG A 341 19.22 -15.36 19.01
CA ARG A 341 20.42 -14.69 18.47
C ARG A 341 21.12 -15.48 17.37
N ALA A 342 20.90 -16.77 17.29
CA ALA A 342 21.49 -17.66 16.28
C ALA A 342 20.81 -17.50 14.91
#